data_5beba147e027598e3841f06a5ed0611f
#
_entry.id   5beba147e027598e3841f06a5ed0611f
#
_cell.length_a   1.000
_cell.length_b   1.000
_cell.length_c   1.000
_cell.angle_alpha   90.00
_cell.angle_beta   90.00
_cell.angle_gamma   90.00
#
_symmetry.space_group_name_H-M   'P 1'
#
loop_
_entity.id
_entity.type
_entity.pdbx_description
1 polymer ?
#
loop_
_entity_poly.entity_id
_entity_poly.type
_entity_poly.pdbx_seq_one_letter_code
_entity_poly.pdbx_strand_id
1 'polypeptide(L)'
;MNRLFIPVLFACLLPLASMAELALEVPLIELKPKPEDESVTTTFVFHNKGSKPVQVLSIDSACSCLSAELDKAVYAPGEKGTGKAEFKVSSFVGRHEKSVHVKTDDPAQAEWVIPFILDVPEVIRIEPKTLQWWIGDEVQAKTAKVIMTGDARMTIKDITSTRENVEFSWKEITPGREYEVTVKPKNTTDVMLGALRIETDSSIPKYQRQMAFFSVYRKPASQP
;
A
#
# COMPACT_ATOMS: atom_id res chain seq x y z
N MET A 1 27.72 78.59 -7.93
CA MET A 1 26.34 78.09 -8.00
C MET A 1 26.39 76.57 -8.09
N ASN A 2 26.36 75.91 -6.93
CA ASN A 2 26.39 74.42 -6.83
C ASN A 2 24.98 73.88 -6.83
N ARG A 3 24.64 73.15 -7.89
CA ARG A 3 23.32 72.43 -7.94
C ARG A 3 23.58 71.01 -7.39
N LEU A 4 23.03 70.77 -6.17
CA LEU A 4 22.98 69.46 -5.54
C LEU A 4 21.94 68.61 -6.24
N PHE A 5 22.35 67.57 -7.00
CA PHE A 5 21.43 66.55 -7.53
C PHE A 5 21.21 65.51 -6.44
N ILE A 6 19.98 65.44 -5.90
CA ILE A 6 19.54 64.39 -5.03
C ILE A 6 19.02 63.23 -5.91
N PRO A 7 19.64 62.04 -5.88
CA PRO A 7 19.06 60.93 -6.60
C PRO A 7 17.80 60.41 -5.85
N VAL A 8 16.65 60.52 -6.51
CA VAL A 8 15.40 59.89 -6.05
C VAL A 8 15.55 58.38 -6.25
N LEU A 9 15.75 57.67 -5.16
CA LEU A 9 15.77 56.21 -5.14
C LEU A 9 14.33 55.70 -5.30
N PHE A 10 13.99 55.28 -6.54
CA PHE A 10 12.71 54.70 -6.85
C PHE A 10 12.74 53.24 -6.31
N ALA A 11 12.24 53.04 -5.09
CA ALA A 11 12.05 51.71 -4.49
C ALA A 11 10.93 51.00 -5.29
N CYS A 12 11.38 50.07 -6.15
CA CYS A 12 10.46 49.19 -6.89
C CYS A 12 9.83 48.21 -5.88
N LEU A 13 8.65 48.52 -5.33
CA LEU A 13 7.83 47.58 -4.58
C LEU A 13 7.31 46.54 -5.55
N LEU A 14 8.02 45.42 -5.65
CA LEU A 14 7.49 44.22 -6.30
C LEU A 14 6.25 43.76 -5.51
N PRO A 15 5.10 43.57 -6.13
CA PRO A 15 3.95 43.00 -5.44
C PRO A 15 4.32 41.57 -5.02
N LEU A 16 4.32 41.29 -3.71
CA LEU A 16 4.32 39.93 -3.23
C LEU A 16 3.05 39.27 -3.77
N ALA A 17 3.20 38.31 -4.67
CA ALA A 17 2.08 37.52 -5.17
C ALA A 17 1.39 36.86 -3.97
N SER A 18 0.16 37.28 -3.73
CA SER A 18 -0.67 36.75 -2.65
C SER A 18 -1.19 35.39 -3.11
N MET A 19 -0.71 34.30 -2.52
CA MET A 19 -1.04 32.92 -2.87
C MET A 19 -1.69 32.25 -1.67
N ALA A 20 -2.57 31.30 -1.90
CA ALA A 20 -2.99 30.33 -0.89
C ALA A 20 -1.94 29.20 -0.83
N GLU A 21 -1.79 28.57 0.32
CA GLU A 21 -0.86 27.44 0.50
C GLU A 21 -1.36 26.54 1.62
N LEU A 22 -1.97 25.40 1.25
CA LEU A 22 -2.28 24.34 2.22
C LEU A 22 -1.04 23.49 2.47
N ALA A 23 -0.67 23.37 3.74
CA ALA A 23 0.47 22.58 4.15
C ALA A 23 0.17 21.76 5.40
N LEU A 24 0.55 20.48 5.38
CA LEU A 24 0.47 19.60 6.56
C LEU A 24 1.40 20.10 7.66
N GLU A 25 0.99 19.93 8.93
CA GLU A 25 1.89 20.10 10.09
C GLU A 25 2.96 19.01 10.11
N VAL A 26 2.59 17.79 9.75
CA VAL A 26 3.50 16.65 9.62
C VAL A 26 3.53 16.24 8.16
N PRO A 27 4.67 16.30 7.47
CA PRO A 27 4.74 16.16 6.02
C PRO A 27 4.37 14.77 5.50
N LEU A 28 4.33 13.76 6.38
CA LEU A 28 4.02 12.38 6.05
C LEU A 28 3.17 11.75 7.15
N ILE A 29 2.07 11.11 6.77
CA ILE A 29 1.15 10.46 7.71
C ILE A 29 1.40 8.95 7.65
N GLU A 30 1.93 8.39 8.74
CA GLU A 30 2.19 6.95 8.85
C GLU A 30 1.09 6.27 9.65
N LEU A 31 0.60 5.14 9.12
CA LEU A 31 -0.40 4.28 9.71
C LEU A 31 0.19 2.88 9.93
N LYS A 32 0.13 2.40 11.16
CA LYS A 32 0.61 1.08 11.57
C LYS A 32 -0.53 0.28 12.18
N PRO A 33 -1.40 -0.32 11.36
CA PRO A 33 -2.50 -1.13 11.84
C PRO A 33 -1.99 -2.39 12.55
N LYS A 34 -2.82 -2.93 13.42
CA LYS A 34 -2.58 -4.24 14.02
C LYS A 34 -2.97 -5.37 13.03
N PRO A 35 -2.47 -6.59 13.27
CA PRO A 35 -2.83 -7.74 12.43
C PRO A 35 -4.33 -7.99 12.28
N GLU A 36 -5.12 -7.72 13.32
CA GLU A 36 -6.56 -7.93 13.36
C GLU A 36 -7.41 -6.80 12.74
N ASP A 37 -6.80 -5.62 12.50
CA ASP A 37 -7.57 -4.47 12.01
C ASP A 37 -8.07 -4.71 10.58
N GLU A 38 -9.34 -4.43 10.35
CA GLU A 38 -9.98 -4.41 9.04
C GLU A 38 -9.88 -3.03 8.39
N SER A 39 -9.91 -1.98 9.22
CA SER A 39 -9.66 -0.60 8.83
C SER A 39 -8.86 0.13 9.90
N VAL A 40 -8.21 1.21 9.50
CA VAL A 40 -7.52 2.13 10.41
C VAL A 40 -7.87 3.56 10.05
N THR A 41 -8.17 4.36 11.07
CA THR A 41 -8.50 5.78 10.92
C THR A 41 -7.39 6.63 11.52
N THR A 42 -7.10 7.76 10.89
CA THR A 42 -6.19 8.78 11.41
C THR A 42 -6.77 10.17 11.22
N THR A 43 -6.33 11.11 12.05
CA THR A 43 -6.56 12.54 11.87
C THR A 43 -5.25 13.24 11.55
N PHE A 44 -5.32 14.27 10.75
CA PHE A 44 -4.16 15.10 10.39
C PHE A 44 -4.52 16.57 10.47
N VAL A 45 -3.52 17.40 10.74
CA VAL A 45 -3.66 18.86 10.84
C VAL A 45 -2.88 19.51 9.73
N PHE A 46 -3.45 20.56 9.19
CA PHE A 46 -2.83 21.38 8.16
C PHE A 46 -3.15 22.87 8.38
N HIS A 47 -2.47 23.72 7.64
CA HIS A 47 -2.65 25.18 7.71
C HIS A 47 -2.76 25.76 6.31
N ASN A 48 -3.56 26.80 6.17
CA ASN A 48 -3.40 27.73 5.06
C ASN A 48 -2.27 28.71 5.40
N LYS A 49 -1.05 28.44 4.91
CA LYS A 49 0.13 29.32 5.08
C LYS A 49 0.14 30.51 4.13
N GLY A 50 -0.79 30.52 3.17
CA GLY A 50 -0.93 31.60 2.21
C GLY A 50 -1.53 32.87 2.80
N SER A 51 -1.66 33.88 1.96
CA SER A 51 -2.19 35.20 2.32
C SER A 51 -3.64 35.44 1.85
N LYS A 52 -4.26 34.43 1.21
CA LYS A 52 -5.65 34.44 0.74
C LYS A 52 -6.43 33.26 1.32
N PRO A 53 -7.75 33.37 1.46
CA PRO A 53 -8.59 32.20 1.69
C PRO A 53 -8.43 31.19 0.55
N VAL A 54 -8.55 29.91 0.85
CA VAL A 54 -8.54 28.80 -0.11
C VAL A 54 -9.82 28.00 0.05
N GLN A 55 -10.47 27.68 -1.08
CA GLN A 55 -11.63 26.79 -1.12
C GLN A 55 -11.23 25.43 -1.66
N VAL A 56 -11.58 24.39 -0.92
CA VAL A 56 -11.48 22.99 -1.37
C VAL A 56 -12.67 22.68 -2.27
N LEU A 57 -12.40 22.25 -3.49
CA LEU A 57 -13.40 21.93 -4.51
C LEU A 57 -13.76 20.44 -4.54
N SER A 58 -12.75 19.56 -4.37
CA SER A 58 -12.94 18.10 -4.26
C SER A 58 -11.82 17.46 -3.47
N ILE A 59 -12.11 16.25 -2.97
CA ILE A 59 -11.15 15.36 -2.29
C ILE A 59 -11.30 14.00 -2.94
N ASP A 60 -10.23 13.53 -3.57
CA ASP A 60 -10.23 12.31 -4.35
C ASP A 60 -9.07 11.39 -3.88
N SER A 61 -9.29 10.08 -3.92
CA SER A 61 -8.25 9.08 -3.68
C SER A 61 -8.13 8.16 -4.89
N ALA A 62 -6.89 7.78 -5.22
CA ALA A 62 -6.60 6.89 -6.34
C ALA A 62 -7.12 5.44 -6.15
N CYS A 63 -7.55 5.06 -4.93
CA CYS A 63 -8.12 3.74 -4.64
C CYS A 63 -9.35 3.84 -3.74
N SER A 64 -10.28 2.91 -3.89
CA SER A 64 -11.42 2.75 -2.98
C SER A 64 -11.04 2.26 -1.58
N CYS A 65 -9.75 2.00 -1.35
CA CYS A 65 -9.20 1.55 -0.08
C CYS A 65 -8.89 2.70 0.89
N LEU A 66 -8.80 3.94 0.39
CA LEU A 66 -8.53 5.15 1.18
C LEU A 66 -9.65 6.15 0.93
N SER A 67 -10.21 6.70 2.00
CA SER A 67 -11.10 7.86 1.97
C SER A 67 -10.56 8.93 2.90
N ALA A 68 -10.84 10.19 2.57
CA ALA A 68 -10.52 11.32 3.44
C ALA A 68 -11.61 12.38 3.40
N GLU A 69 -11.75 13.09 4.49
CA GLU A 69 -12.65 14.23 4.63
C GLU A 69 -11.93 15.35 5.39
N LEU A 70 -12.30 16.59 5.12
CA LEU A 70 -11.81 17.77 5.83
C LEU A 70 -12.95 18.36 6.65
N ASP A 71 -12.60 19.05 7.74
CA ASP A 71 -13.57 19.63 8.68
C ASP A 71 -14.44 20.74 8.07
N LYS A 72 -13.98 21.38 6.98
CA LYS A 72 -14.74 22.38 6.20
C LYS A 72 -14.16 22.56 4.81
N ALA A 73 -14.83 23.41 4.00
CA ALA A 73 -14.45 23.63 2.61
C ALA A 73 -13.62 24.90 2.40
N VAL A 74 -13.59 25.85 3.32
CA VAL A 74 -12.88 27.14 3.14
C VAL A 74 -12.00 27.42 4.33
N TYR A 75 -10.75 27.79 4.08
CA TYR A 75 -9.74 28.10 5.11
C TYR A 75 -9.17 29.50 4.88
N ALA A 76 -9.32 30.38 5.88
CA ALA A 76 -8.75 31.73 5.85
C ALA A 76 -7.21 31.69 5.98
N PRO A 77 -6.51 32.80 5.63
CA PRO A 77 -5.08 32.91 5.84
C PRO A 77 -4.66 32.63 7.30
N GLY A 78 -3.67 31.78 7.48
CA GLY A 78 -3.16 31.36 8.79
C GLY A 78 -4.06 30.36 9.54
N GLU A 79 -5.21 30.00 8.97
CA GLU A 79 -6.15 29.12 9.64
C GLU A 79 -5.69 27.66 9.62
N LYS A 80 -5.92 26.97 10.76
CA LYS A 80 -5.76 25.52 10.88
C LYS A 80 -7.01 24.80 10.40
N GLY A 81 -6.79 23.71 9.67
CA GLY A 81 -7.81 22.74 9.33
C GLY A 81 -7.46 21.35 9.89
N THR A 82 -8.46 20.52 10.03
CA THR A 82 -8.30 19.11 10.39
C THR A 82 -8.89 18.22 9.30
N GLY A 83 -8.20 17.13 9.03
CA GLY A 83 -8.70 16.09 8.14
C GLY A 83 -8.75 14.76 8.86
N LYS A 84 -9.62 13.88 8.40
CA LYS A 84 -9.75 12.50 8.82
C LYS A 84 -9.60 11.61 7.61
N ALA A 85 -8.79 10.56 7.73
CA ALA A 85 -8.63 9.55 6.69
C ALA A 85 -8.91 8.16 7.25
N GLU A 86 -9.55 7.32 6.45
CA GLU A 86 -9.81 5.92 6.76
C GLU A 86 -9.23 5.03 5.68
N PHE A 87 -8.48 4.03 6.12
CA PHE A 87 -7.90 2.98 5.29
C PHE A 87 -8.56 1.64 5.56
N LYS A 88 -9.01 0.94 4.50
CA LYS A 88 -9.42 -0.47 4.54
C LYS A 88 -8.18 -1.35 4.36
N VAL A 89 -7.82 -2.07 5.43
CA VAL A 89 -6.51 -2.75 5.56
C VAL A 89 -6.58 -4.21 5.12
N SER A 90 -7.77 -4.82 5.08
CA SER A 90 -8.00 -6.28 5.02
C SER A 90 -7.20 -7.05 3.94
N SER A 91 -6.89 -6.43 2.81
CA SER A 91 -6.17 -7.06 1.69
C SER A 91 -4.70 -6.66 1.57
N PHE A 92 -4.20 -5.80 2.45
CA PHE A 92 -2.83 -5.28 2.37
C PHE A 92 -1.89 -6.03 3.30
N VAL A 93 -0.64 -6.16 2.87
CA VAL A 93 0.50 -6.69 3.65
C VAL A 93 1.74 -5.90 3.29
N GLY A 94 2.55 -5.53 4.28
CA GLY A 94 3.77 -4.74 4.08
C GLY A 94 3.52 -3.25 3.92
N ARG A 95 4.52 -2.56 3.40
CA ARG A 95 4.52 -1.10 3.23
C ARG A 95 3.85 -0.68 1.94
N HIS A 96 2.87 0.22 2.03
CA HIS A 96 2.16 0.80 0.90
C HIS A 96 2.17 2.32 0.99
N GLU A 97 2.43 2.97 -0.14
CA GLU A 97 2.32 4.41 -0.29
C GLU A 97 1.01 4.74 -1.01
N LYS A 98 0.27 5.69 -0.47
CA LYS A 98 -1.02 6.15 -0.98
C LYS A 98 -1.10 7.66 -0.86
N SER A 99 -1.98 8.28 -1.63
CA SER A 99 -2.22 9.72 -1.56
C SER A 99 -3.69 10.06 -1.68
N VAL A 100 -4.05 11.17 -1.09
CA VAL A 100 -5.29 11.88 -1.32
C VAL A 100 -4.98 13.16 -2.08
N HIS A 101 -5.78 13.45 -3.09
CA HIS A 101 -5.66 14.61 -3.97
C HIS A 101 -6.78 15.58 -3.65
N VAL A 102 -6.42 16.75 -3.18
CA VAL A 102 -7.35 17.82 -2.82
C VAL A 102 -7.26 18.90 -3.90
N LYS A 103 -8.35 19.14 -4.64
CA LYS A 103 -8.42 20.23 -5.60
C LYS A 103 -8.87 21.51 -4.91
N THR A 104 -8.23 22.62 -5.25
CA THR A 104 -8.52 23.94 -4.68
C THR A 104 -8.87 24.95 -5.78
N ASP A 105 -9.42 26.09 -5.37
CA ASP A 105 -9.71 27.22 -6.24
C ASP A 105 -8.49 28.15 -6.48
N ASP A 106 -7.35 27.90 -5.80
CA ASP A 106 -6.14 28.70 -6.03
C ASP A 106 -5.33 28.14 -7.21
N PRO A 107 -5.13 28.91 -8.28
CA PRO A 107 -4.32 28.49 -9.44
C PRO A 107 -2.85 28.16 -9.08
N ALA A 108 -2.32 28.72 -7.99
CA ALA A 108 -0.96 28.48 -7.56
C ALA A 108 -0.80 27.13 -6.84
N GLN A 109 -1.87 26.62 -6.24
CA GLN A 109 -1.97 25.29 -5.65
C GLN A 109 -3.29 24.64 -6.07
N ALA A 110 -3.53 24.50 -7.36
CA ALA A 110 -4.77 23.90 -7.88
C ALA A 110 -4.98 22.47 -7.42
N GLU A 111 -3.90 21.77 -7.04
CA GLU A 111 -3.91 20.44 -6.44
C GLU A 111 -2.96 20.40 -5.24
N TRP A 112 -3.46 19.89 -4.11
CA TRP A 112 -2.67 19.57 -2.93
C TRP A 112 -2.71 18.08 -2.67
N VAL A 113 -1.52 17.45 -2.63
CA VAL A 113 -1.37 16.01 -2.45
C VAL A 113 -1.00 15.71 -0.99
N ILE A 114 -1.78 14.86 -0.34
CA ILE A 114 -1.56 14.41 1.04
C ILE A 114 -1.01 12.98 0.99
N PRO A 115 0.27 12.76 1.35
CA PRO A 115 0.88 11.44 1.32
C PRO A 115 0.58 10.65 2.60
N PHE A 116 0.32 9.35 2.41
CA PHE A 116 0.11 8.38 3.48
C PHE A 116 1.03 7.18 3.29
N ILE A 117 1.58 6.68 4.37
CA ILE A 117 2.24 5.37 4.42
C ILE A 117 1.41 4.45 5.30
N LEU A 118 1.05 3.30 4.75
CA LEU A 118 0.41 2.21 5.44
C LEU A 118 1.44 1.08 5.58
N ASP A 119 1.79 0.73 6.81
CA ASP A 119 2.73 -0.35 7.11
C ASP A 119 1.98 -1.48 7.82
N VAL A 120 1.47 -2.43 7.02
CA VAL A 120 0.64 -3.55 7.49
C VAL A 120 1.55 -4.72 7.88
N PRO A 121 1.49 -5.22 9.13
CA PRO A 121 2.32 -6.32 9.53
C PRO A 121 2.03 -7.58 8.69
N GLU A 122 3.10 -8.20 8.21
CA GLU A 122 3.04 -9.51 7.59
C GLU A 122 3.07 -10.57 8.69
N VAL A 123 2.01 -11.36 8.82
CA VAL A 123 1.89 -12.39 9.88
C VAL A 123 2.18 -13.78 9.33
N ILE A 124 1.87 -14.01 8.06
CA ILE A 124 2.17 -15.25 7.34
C ILE A 124 2.88 -14.90 6.04
N ARG A 125 4.04 -15.49 5.81
CA ARG A 125 4.81 -15.37 4.57
C ARG A 125 4.96 -16.73 3.90
N ILE A 126 4.79 -16.77 2.59
CA ILE A 126 4.97 -17.98 1.77
C ILE A 126 6.09 -17.71 0.77
N GLU A 127 7.15 -18.51 0.85
CA GLU A 127 8.37 -18.32 0.04
C GLU A 127 8.85 -19.62 -0.63
N PRO A 128 8.92 -19.65 -1.96
CA PRO A 128 8.34 -18.70 -2.88
C PRO A 128 6.81 -18.81 -2.89
N LYS A 129 6.11 -17.69 -3.13
CA LYS A 129 4.64 -17.67 -3.21
C LYS A 129 4.10 -18.42 -4.42
N THR A 130 4.93 -18.58 -5.48
CA THR A 130 4.60 -19.30 -6.70
C THR A 130 5.71 -20.29 -7.03
N LEU A 131 5.34 -21.56 -7.18
CA LEU A 131 6.22 -22.60 -7.69
C LEU A 131 5.99 -22.74 -9.19
N GLN A 132 7.06 -22.64 -9.99
CA GLN A 132 6.96 -22.55 -11.45
C GLN A 132 7.76 -23.62 -12.14
N TRP A 133 7.17 -24.24 -13.19
CA TRP A 133 7.80 -25.13 -14.15
C TRP A 133 7.57 -24.60 -15.57
N TRP A 134 8.41 -25.05 -16.50
CA TRP A 134 8.22 -24.78 -17.91
C TRP A 134 7.73 -26.03 -18.64
N ILE A 135 6.98 -25.86 -19.73
CA ILE A 135 6.60 -26.97 -20.60
C ILE A 135 7.88 -27.66 -21.09
N GLY A 136 7.92 -28.99 -20.92
CA GLY A 136 9.06 -29.83 -21.27
C GLY A 136 10.14 -29.93 -20.19
N ASP A 137 10.02 -29.26 -19.05
CA ASP A 137 10.92 -29.49 -17.93
C ASP A 137 10.73 -30.93 -17.40
N GLU A 138 11.79 -31.47 -16.79
CA GLU A 138 11.67 -32.69 -16.02
C GLU A 138 10.68 -32.48 -14.87
N VAL A 139 9.86 -33.49 -14.59
CA VAL A 139 8.88 -33.46 -13.49
C VAL A 139 9.60 -33.59 -12.16
N GLN A 140 9.97 -32.48 -11.56
CA GLN A 140 10.63 -32.40 -10.26
C GLN A 140 9.72 -31.75 -9.22
N ALA A 141 9.81 -32.24 -7.98
CA ALA A 141 9.18 -31.60 -6.84
C ALA A 141 9.86 -30.26 -6.53
N LYS A 142 9.07 -29.26 -6.17
CA LYS A 142 9.56 -27.98 -5.65
C LYS A 142 8.88 -27.68 -4.33
N THR A 143 9.54 -26.94 -3.47
CA THR A 143 9.06 -26.63 -2.12
C THR A 143 8.85 -25.14 -1.92
N ALA A 144 7.83 -24.82 -1.13
CA ALA A 144 7.61 -23.50 -0.57
C ALA A 144 7.60 -23.61 0.96
N LYS A 145 8.09 -22.58 1.62
CA LYS A 145 8.01 -22.44 3.08
C LYS A 145 6.81 -21.58 3.43
N VAL A 146 6.06 -21.98 4.45
CA VAL A 146 5.02 -21.16 5.09
C VAL A 146 5.57 -20.74 6.44
N ILE A 147 5.78 -19.45 6.65
CA ILE A 147 6.51 -18.90 7.80
C ILE A 147 5.58 -17.95 8.55
N MET A 148 5.35 -18.20 9.83
CA MET A 148 4.70 -17.28 10.76
C MET A 148 5.73 -16.29 11.27
N THR A 149 5.50 -14.99 10.96
CA THR A 149 6.45 -13.92 11.28
C THR A 149 6.22 -13.36 12.68
N GLY A 150 7.19 -12.65 13.21
CA GLY A 150 7.13 -12.06 14.54
C GLY A 150 6.83 -13.10 15.63
N ASP A 151 5.88 -12.82 16.50
CA ASP A 151 5.45 -13.71 17.60
C ASP A 151 4.27 -14.61 17.22
N ALA A 152 3.81 -14.56 15.98
CA ALA A 152 2.68 -15.37 15.52
C ALA A 152 2.99 -16.88 15.60
N ARG A 153 1.99 -17.63 16.00
CA ARG A 153 1.98 -19.10 16.03
C ARG A 153 0.66 -19.55 15.43
N MET A 154 0.72 -20.43 14.44
CA MET A 154 -0.47 -21.02 13.83
C MET A 154 -0.17 -22.43 13.37
N THR A 155 -1.17 -23.29 13.49
CA THR A 155 -1.10 -24.66 12.97
C THR A 155 -1.80 -24.70 11.60
N ILE A 156 -1.15 -25.31 10.62
CA ILE A 156 -1.82 -25.67 9.36
C ILE A 156 -2.75 -26.84 9.65
N LYS A 157 -4.05 -26.63 9.44
CA LYS A 157 -5.09 -27.65 9.64
C LYS A 157 -5.25 -28.55 8.43
N ASP A 158 -5.22 -27.96 7.24
CA ASP A 158 -5.43 -28.67 6.00
C ASP A 158 -4.81 -27.90 4.82
N ILE A 159 -4.46 -28.63 3.77
CA ILE A 159 -4.07 -28.08 2.47
C ILE A 159 -4.85 -28.79 1.38
N THR A 160 -5.52 -28.03 0.52
CA THR A 160 -6.24 -28.54 -0.64
C THR A 160 -5.70 -27.91 -1.93
N SER A 161 -5.76 -28.66 -3.03
CA SER A 161 -5.36 -28.18 -4.36
C SER A 161 -6.57 -27.81 -5.22
N THR A 162 -6.46 -26.75 -5.99
CA THR A 162 -7.44 -26.37 -7.03
C THR A 162 -7.30 -27.20 -8.31
N ARG A 163 -6.32 -28.12 -8.39
CA ARG A 163 -6.04 -29.00 -9.53
C ARG A 163 -5.77 -30.42 -9.07
N GLU A 164 -6.29 -31.38 -9.80
CA GLU A 164 -6.09 -32.83 -9.54
C GLU A 164 -4.81 -33.39 -10.15
N ASN A 165 -4.21 -32.69 -11.12
CA ASN A 165 -2.99 -33.11 -11.81
C ASN A 165 -1.70 -32.64 -11.13
N VAL A 166 -1.75 -32.46 -9.82
CA VAL A 166 -0.61 -32.12 -8.97
C VAL A 166 -0.64 -33.02 -7.72
N GLU A 167 0.53 -33.48 -7.31
CA GLU A 167 0.77 -34.10 -6.03
C GLU A 167 1.34 -33.08 -5.07
N PHE A 168 0.93 -33.11 -3.82
CA PHE A 168 1.49 -32.23 -2.78
C PHE A 168 1.54 -32.94 -1.44
N SER A 169 2.48 -32.52 -0.62
CA SER A 169 2.59 -32.91 0.79
C SER A 169 3.10 -31.74 1.59
N TRP A 170 2.95 -31.81 2.90
CA TRP A 170 3.48 -30.79 3.79
C TRP A 170 3.93 -31.41 5.12
N LYS A 171 4.87 -30.74 5.77
CA LYS A 171 5.37 -31.12 7.10
C LYS A 171 5.67 -29.87 7.91
N GLU A 172 5.50 -29.98 9.22
CA GLU A 172 5.92 -28.95 10.17
C GLU A 172 7.45 -29.08 10.39
N ILE A 173 8.15 -27.95 10.26
CA ILE A 173 9.61 -27.87 10.49
C ILE A 173 9.88 -27.32 11.89
N THR A 174 9.19 -26.25 12.25
CA THR A 174 9.25 -25.63 13.57
C THR A 174 7.83 -25.48 14.11
N PRO A 175 7.51 -26.02 15.29
CA PRO A 175 6.14 -26.07 15.82
C PRO A 175 5.45 -24.71 15.82
N GLY A 176 4.34 -24.61 15.08
CA GLY A 176 3.52 -23.42 14.92
C GLY A 176 4.20 -22.25 14.22
N ARG A 177 5.40 -22.44 13.64
CA ARG A 177 6.23 -21.35 13.07
C ARG A 177 6.59 -21.53 11.63
N GLU A 178 7.02 -22.73 11.24
CA GLU A 178 7.51 -22.98 9.89
C GLU A 178 7.03 -24.33 9.37
N TYR A 179 6.50 -24.31 8.17
CA TYR A 179 6.06 -25.49 7.43
C TYR A 179 6.71 -25.52 6.06
N GLU A 180 7.02 -26.71 5.59
CA GLU A 180 7.47 -26.95 4.22
C GLU A 180 6.36 -27.62 3.44
N VAL A 181 5.98 -27.03 2.31
CA VAL A 181 4.96 -27.53 1.39
C VAL A 181 5.65 -27.94 0.09
N THR A 182 5.60 -29.22 -0.23
CA THR A 182 6.19 -29.78 -1.46
C THR A 182 5.09 -29.97 -2.49
N VAL A 183 5.35 -29.56 -3.73
CA VAL A 183 4.44 -29.68 -4.85
C VAL A 183 5.16 -30.32 -6.03
N LYS A 184 4.50 -31.26 -6.70
CA LYS A 184 5.02 -31.96 -7.88
C LYS A 184 3.90 -32.08 -8.93
N PRO A 185 4.02 -31.47 -10.11
CA PRO A 185 3.05 -31.68 -11.17
C PRO A 185 3.12 -33.13 -11.67
N LYS A 186 2.00 -33.73 -12.09
CA LYS A 186 1.99 -35.08 -12.69
C LYS A 186 2.64 -35.10 -14.08
N ASN A 187 2.59 -33.97 -14.79
CA ASN A 187 3.31 -33.74 -16.04
C ASN A 187 3.57 -32.24 -16.25
N THR A 188 4.41 -31.93 -17.23
CA THR A 188 4.75 -30.57 -17.66
C THR A 188 4.46 -30.38 -19.16
N THR A 189 3.52 -31.14 -19.75
CA THR A 189 3.21 -31.11 -21.18
C THR A 189 2.35 -29.94 -21.58
N ASP A 190 1.50 -29.47 -20.64
CA ASP A 190 0.48 -28.47 -20.91
C ASP A 190 0.59 -27.30 -19.93
N VAL A 191 0.08 -26.14 -20.36
CA VAL A 191 -0.05 -24.98 -19.48
C VAL A 191 -0.99 -25.32 -18.32
N MET A 192 -0.52 -25.08 -17.11
CA MET A 192 -1.30 -25.29 -15.89
C MET A 192 -1.15 -24.08 -14.98
N LEU A 193 -2.28 -23.62 -14.43
CA LEU A 193 -2.33 -22.64 -13.35
C LEU A 193 -3.16 -23.23 -12.22
N GLY A 194 -2.63 -23.18 -11.02
CA GLY A 194 -3.33 -23.68 -9.85
C GLY A 194 -2.84 -23.03 -8.56
N ALA A 195 -3.53 -23.36 -7.48
CA ALA A 195 -3.18 -22.90 -6.16
C ALA A 195 -3.40 -24.00 -5.12
N LEU A 196 -2.59 -23.99 -4.09
CA LEU A 196 -2.85 -24.66 -2.83
C LEU A 196 -3.56 -23.69 -1.90
N ARG A 197 -4.69 -24.12 -1.35
CA ARG A 197 -5.39 -23.44 -0.27
C ARG A 197 -4.90 -24.02 1.03
N ILE A 198 -4.28 -23.18 1.86
CA ILE A 198 -3.70 -23.54 3.14
C ILE A 198 -4.63 -23.01 4.23
N GLU A 199 -5.21 -23.88 5.01
CA GLU A 199 -6.10 -23.52 6.13
C GLU A 199 -5.34 -23.58 7.44
N THR A 200 -5.49 -22.53 8.26
CA THR A 200 -4.82 -22.41 9.57
C THR A 200 -5.85 -22.36 10.71
N ASP A 201 -5.37 -22.47 11.94
CA ASP A 201 -6.15 -22.31 13.17
C ASP A 201 -6.22 -20.84 13.65
N SER A 202 -5.84 -19.87 12.81
CA SER A 202 -5.88 -18.45 13.18
C SER A 202 -7.27 -18.02 13.67
N SER A 203 -7.31 -17.27 14.76
CA SER A 203 -8.55 -16.60 15.21
C SER A 203 -8.88 -15.37 14.35
N ILE A 204 -7.92 -14.85 13.56
CA ILE A 204 -8.09 -13.68 12.70
C ILE A 204 -8.53 -14.16 11.31
N PRO A 205 -9.72 -13.76 10.81
CA PRO A 205 -10.32 -14.30 9.58
C PRO A 205 -9.41 -14.24 8.35
N LYS A 206 -8.69 -13.14 8.15
CA LYS A 206 -7.80 -12.95 6.98
C LYS A 206 -6.60 -13.91 6.95
N TYR A 207 -6.24 -14.53 8.08
CA TYR A 207 -5.14 -15.48 8.16
C TYR A 207 -5.61 -16.94 8.21
N GLN A 208 -6.91 -17.20 8.34
CA GLN A 208 -7.48 -18.56 8.34
C GLN A 208 -7.24 -19.28 7.01
N ARG A 209 -7.14 -18.54 5.90
CA ARG A 209 -6.93 -19.11 4.58
C ARG A 209 -5.84 -18.36 3.82
N GLN A 210 -4.82 -19.07 3.42
CA GLN A 210 -3.71 -18.57 2.63
C GLN A 210 -3.61 -19.30 1.29
N MET A 211 -2.96 -18.69 0.31
CA MET A 211 -2.81 -19.25 -1.03
C MET A 211 -1.34 -19.29 -1.42
N ALA A 212 -0.86 -20.49 -1.78
CA ALA A 212 0.38 -20.68 -2.53
C ALA A 212 0.03 -21.05 -3.97
N PHE A 213 0.75 -20.53 -4.94
CA PHE A 213 0.44 -20.73 -6.35
C PHE A 213 1.43 -21.69 -6.98
N PHE A 214 0.99 -22.38 -8.03
CA PHE A 214 1.84 -23.19 -8.87
C PHE A 214 1.43 -23.06 -10.34
N SER A 215 2.42 -23.19 -11.21
CA SER A 215 2.20 -22.99 -12.66
C SER A 215 3.16 -23.78 -13.50
N VAL A 216 2.67 -24.22 -14.67
CA VAL A 216 3.49 -24.69 -15.80
C VAL A 216 3.24 -23.71 -16.94
N TYR A 217 4.28 -23.06 -17.47
CA TYR A 217 4.21 -22.09 -18.54
C TYR A 217 5.03 -22.51 -19.76
N ARG A 218 4.73 -21.92 -20.91
CA ARG A 218 5.65 -21.97 -22.06
C ARG A 218 6.88 -21.14 -21.77
N LYS A 219 8.07 -21.65 -22.14
CA LYS A 219 9.28 -20.82 -22.12
C LYS A 219 9.06 -19.61 -23.03
N PRO A 220 9.43 -18.40 -22.59
CA PRO A 220 9.47 -17.26 -23.50
C PRO A 220 10.34 -17.65 -24.71
N ALA A 221 9.90 -17.30 -25.93
CA ALA A 221 10.78 -17.39 -27.06
C ALA A 221 12.03 -16.57 -26.73
N SER A 222 13.21 -17.18 -26.86
CA SER A 222 14.46 -16.44 -26.70
C SER A 222 14.42 -15.28 -27.70
N GLN A 223 14.38 -14.05 -27.19
CA GLN A 223 14.59 -12.90 -28.07
C GLN A 223 15.97 -13.06 -28.70
N PRO A 224 16.10 -12.90 -30.04
CA PRO A 224 17.36 -12.99 -30.74
C PRO A 224 18.33 -11.90 -30.30
#